data_580ae8707928f0616bb59c0be1357721
#
_entry.id   580ae8707928f0616bb59c0be1357721
#
_cell.length_a   1.000
_cell.length_b   1.000
_cell.length_c   1.000
_cell.angle_alpha   90.00
_cell.angle_beta   90.00
_cell.angle_gamma   90.00
#
_symmetry.space_group_name_H-M   'P 1'
#
loop_
_entity.id
_entity.type
_entity.pdbx_description
1 polymer ?
#
loop_
_entity_poly.entity_id
_entity_poly.type
_entity_poly.pdbx_seq_one_letter_code
_entity_poly.pdbx_strand_id
1 'polypeptide(L)'
;MGSKMLAAAAQQVAAAPNFSKVIDMIEQLIERLKQEAAAEADQKAWCDEQLKANKLKRNKKTARANQLTAEIEGYNASIAEMGTTIETLLKEQQQLTEAMQEATELREKEHAENTKAIADAAAGVDAVKQAIVVLKEFYSAQAGSFVEERQVPEMAEYKGMQSNKGGVVGMLEVIVSDFSRLKAETEASEKAAVAEYDAFMEESTTSKKQKHEEEVKLRLEKDQAEFEKSRTEKRLRATEEELAKANKYFE
;
A
#
# COMPACT_ATOMS: atom_id res chain seq x y z
N MET A 1 -62.32 -10.82 -47.26
CA MET A 1 -63.01 -9.94 -48.29
C MET A 1 -63.33 -10.69 -49.59
N GLY A 2 -62.55 -11.64 -50.04
CA GLY A 2 -62.75 -12.41 -51.29
C GLY A 2 -64.09 -13.13 -51.40
N SER A 3 -64.64 -13.69 -50.33
CA SER A 3 -65.87 -14.48 -50.38
C SER A 3 -67.15 -13.68 -50.73
N LYS A 4 -67.24 -12.38 -50.39
CA LYS A 4 -68.39 -11.54 -50.73
C LYS A 4 -68.42 -11.15 -52.22
N MET A 5 -67.24 -10.96 -52.82
CA MET A 5 -67.16 -10.67 -54.27
C MET A 5 -67.42 -11.89 -55.08
N LEU A 6 -66.96 -13.06 -54.66
CA LEU A 6 -67.33 -14.34 -55.33
C LEU A 6 -68.81 -14.70 -55.20
N ALA A 7 -69.41 -14.39 -54.02
CA ALA A 7 -70.88 -14.60 -53.86
C ALA A 7 -71.68 -13.60 -54.74
N ALA A 8 -71.25 -12.35 -54.86
CA ALA A 8 -71.87 -11.37 -55.76
C ALA A 8 -71.73 -11.79 -57.26
N ALA A 9 -70.53 -12.27 -57.62
CA ALA A 9 -70.28 -12.82 -58.99
C ALA A 9 -71.15 -13.98 -59.29
N ALA A 10 -71.34 -14.93 -58.39
CA ALA A 10 -72.22 -16.13 -58.60
C ALA A 10 -73.69 -15.75 -58.76
N GLN A 11 -74.16 -14.72 -58.02
CA GLN A 11 -75.55 -14.22 -58.19
C GLN A 11 -75.77 -13.51 -59.53
N GLN A 12 -74.75 -12.75 -60.04
CA GLN A 12 -74.83 -12.12 -61.37
C GLN A 12 -74.74 -13.09 -62.55
N VAL A 13 -74.03 -14.19 -62.40
CA VAL A 13 -73.98 -15.31 -63.40
C VAL A 13 -75.31 -15.97 -63.48
N ALA A 14 -76.03 -16.19 -62.38
CA ALA A 14 -77.35 -16.76 -62.35
C ALA A 14 -78.43 -15.87 -63.00
N ALA A 15 -78.22 -14.59 -63.20
CA ALA A 15 -79.19 -13.62 -63.70
C ALA A 15 -78.98 -13.13 -65.14
N ALA A 16 -77.86 -13.46 -65.85
CA ALA A 16 -77.52 -12.95 -67.17
C ALA A 16 -77.05 -14.02 -68.15
N PRO A 17 -77.58 -14.03 -69.43
CA PRO A 17 -77.11 -14.99 -70.45
C PRO A 17 -75.73 -14.65 -71.05
N ASN A 18 -75.04 -13.61 -70.60
CA ASN A 18 -73.77 -13.17 -71.13
C ASN A 18 -72.70 -13.20 -70.07
N PHE A 19 -71.64 -14.04 -70.19
CA PHE A 19 -70.52 -14.20 -69.28
C PHE A 19 -69.54 -13.05 -69.26
N SER A 20 -69.64 -12.01 -70.12
CA SER A 20 -68.69 -10.92 -70.24
C SER A 20 -68.51 -10.19 -68.93
N LYS A 21 -69.60 -9.89 -68.23
CA LYS A 21 -69.55 -9.19 -66.90
C LYS A 21 -68.80 -10.01 -65.80
N VAL A 22 -68.94 -11.35 -65.91
CA VAL A 22 -68.22 -12.25 -64.97
C VAL A 22 -66.75 -12.28 -65.26
N ILE A 23 -66.34 -12.27 -66.49
CA ILE A 23 -64.95 -12.17 -66.95
C ILE A 23 -64.34 -10.85 -66.49
N ASP A 24 -65.01 -9.71 -66.75
CA ASP A 24 -64.57 -8.38 -66.28
C ASP A 24 -64.38 -8.35 -64.77
N MET A 25 -65.25 -8.96 -63.97
CA MET A 25 -65.13 -9.03 -62.52
C MET A 25 -63.99 -9.91 -62.08
N ILE A 26 -63.73 -11.00 -62.76
CA ILE A 26 -62.58 -11.89 -62.48
C ILE A 26 -61.26 -11.18 -62.85
N GLU A 27 -61.21 -10.48 -63.98
CA GLU A 27 -60.03 -9.71 -64.38
C GLU A 27 -59.73 -8.57 -63.36
N GLN A 28 -60.74 -7.85 -62.90
CA GLN A 28 -60.61 -6.83 -61.87
C GLN A 28 -60.14 -7.46 -60.53
N LEU A 29 -60.66 -8.62 -60.19
CA LEU A 29 -60.21 -9.32 -58.98
C LEU A 29 -58.75 -9.79 -59.09
N ILE A 30 -58.35 -10.31 -60.23
CA ILE A 30 -56.96 -10.71 -60.52
C ILE A 30 -56.03 -9.49 -60.41
N GLU A 31 -56.41 -8.37 -61.03
CA GLU A 31 -55.59 -7.18 -60.96
C GLU A 31 -55.44 -6.63 -59.51
N ARG A 32 -56.55 -6.64 -58.75
CA ARG A 32 -56.54 -6.27 -57.36
C ARG A 32 -55.66 -7.21 -56.50
N LEU A 33 -55.77 -8.50 -56.72
CA LEU A 33 -54.93 -9.50 -56.01
C LEU A 33 -53.46 -9.34 -56.37
N LYS A 34 -53.12 -9.00 -57.62
CA LYS A 34 -51.74 -8.68 -58.01
C LYS A 34 -51.22 -7.44 -57.31
N GLN A 35 -52.04 -6.37 -57.18
CA GLN A 35 -51.67 -5.14 -56.50
C GLN A 35 -51.50 -5.38 -54.99
N GLU A 36 -52.42 -6.17 -54.36
CA GLU A 36 -52.32 -6.59 -52.97
C GLU A 36 -51.04 -7.41 -52.74
N ALA A 37 -50.72 -8.39 -53.60
CA ALA A 37 -49.52 -9.21 -53.51
C ALA A 37 -48.23 -8.40 -53.68
N ALA A 38 -48.20 -7.39 -54.57
CA ALA A 38 -47.08 -6.48 -54.70
C ALA A 38 -46.88 -5.63 -53.43
N ALA A 39 -47.98 -5.06 -52.92
CA ALA A 39 -47.92 -4.26 -51.68
C ALA A 39 -47.48 -5.10 -50.44
N GLU A 40 -47.94 -6.36 -50.35
CA GLU A 40 -47.51 -7.30 -49.31
C GLU A 40 -46.00 -7.65 -49.45
N ALA A 41 -45.52 -7.85 -50.68
CA ALA A 41 -44.09 -8.13 -50.93
C ALA A 41 -43.20 -6.92 -50.53
N ASP A 42 -43.62 -5.70 -50.87
CA ASP A 42 -42.92 -4.48 -50.48
C ASP A 42 -42.92 -4.28 -48.97
N GLN A 43 -44.07 -4.52 -48.32
CA GLN A 43 -44.17 -4.45 -46.85
C GLN A 43 -43.31 -5.50 -46.16
N LYS A 44 -43.28 -6.74 -46.68
CA LYS A 44 -42.41 -7.78 -46.18
C LYS A 44 -40.95 -7.41 -46.30
N ALA A 45 -40.51 -6.93 -47.48
CA ALA A 45 -39.14 -6.49 -47.69
C ALA A 45 -38.74 -5.38 -46.69
N TRP A 46 -39.62 -4.36 -46.47
CA TRP A 46 -39.40 -3.34 -45.48
C TRP A 46 -39.30 -3.91 -44.04
N CYS A 47 -40.20 -4.80 -43.66
CA CYS A 47 -40.15 -5.48 -42.35
C CYS A 47 -38.85 -6.26 -42.15
N ASP A 48 -38.43 -7.04 -43.14
CA ASP A 48 -37.21 -7.86 -43.08
C ASP A 48 -35.96 -6.93 -42.92
N GLU A 49 -35.93 -5.76 -43.61
CA GLU A 49 -34.86 -4.78 -43.43
C GLU A 49 -34.85 -4.17 -42.04
N GLN A 50 -36.03 -3.78 -41.52
CA GLN A 50 -36.13 -3.21 -40.15
C GLN A 50 -35.73 -4.25 -39.09
N LEU A 51 -36.14 -5.51 -39.22
CA LEU A 51 -35.73 -6.58 -38.34
C LEU A 51 -34.23 -6.83 -38.36
N LYS A 52 -33.60 -6.78 -39.55
CA LYS A 52 -32.15 -6.92 -39.72
C LYS A 52 -31.41 -5.76 -39.05
N ALA A 53 -31.86 -4.53 -39.28
CA ALA A 53 -31.29 -3.34 -38.69
C ALA A 53 -31.39 -3.34 -37.17
N ASN A 54 -32.55 -3.71 -36.62
CA ASN A 54 -32.77 -3.83 -35.18
C ASN A 54 -31.90 -4.93 -34.55
N LYS A 55 -31.79 -6.09 -35.19
CA LYS A 55 -30.89 -7.18 -34.75
C LYS A 55 -29.44 -6.70 -34.65
N LEU A 56 -28.96 -5.96 -35.65
CA LEU A 56 -27.61 -5.39 -35.64
C LEU A 56 -27.45 -4.38 -34.50
N LYS A 57 -28.44 -3.51 -34.28
CA LYS A 57 -28.46 -2.54 -33.17
C LYS A 57 -28.39 -3.24 -31.81
N ARG A 58 -29.20 -4.25 -31.59
CA ARG A 58 -29.19 -5.10 -30.38
C ARG A 58 -27.82 -5.72 -30.13
N ASN A 59 -27.25 -6.39 -31.14
CA ASN A 59 -25.94 -7.02 -31.01
C ASN A 59 -24.85 -6.01 -30.64
N LYS A 60 -24.83 -4.82 -31.27
CA LYS A 60 -23.90 -3.74 -30.92
C LYS A 60 -24.09 -3.24 -29.49
N LYS A 61 -25.34 -3.05 -29.05
CA LYS A 61 -25.65 -2.59 -27.68
C LYS A 61 -25.30 -3.65 -26.63
N THR A 62 -25.56 -4.93 -26.91
CA THR A 62 -25.16 -6.04 -26.02
C THR A 62 -23.64 -6.12 -25.90
N ALA A 63 -22.90 -6.06 -27.00
CA ALA A 63 -21.44 -6.05 -26.97
C ALA A 63 -20.90 -4.85 -26.18
N ARG A 64 -21.52 -3.66 -26.33
CA ARG A 64 -21.13 -2.46 -25.58
C ARG A 64 -21.45 -2.58 -24.08
N ALA A 65 -22.60 -3.14 -23.71
CA ALA A 65 -22.94 -3.40 -22.32
C ALA A 65 -21.94 -4.35 -21.67
N ASN A 66 -21.60 -5.47 -22.33
CA ASN A 66 -20.59 -6.43 -21.83
C ASN A 66 -19.22 -5.76 -21.67
N GLN A 67 -18.81 -4.91 -22.62
CA GLN A 67 -17.55 -4.16 -22.50
C GLN A 67 -17.56 -3.22 -21.28
N LEU A 68 -18.65 -2.47 -21.08
CA LEU A 68 -18.77 -1.54 -19.94
C LEU A 68 -18.82 -2.29 -18.61
N THR A 69 -19.44 -3.47 -18.57
CA THR A 69 -19.43 -4.35 -17.38
C THR A 69 -18.00 -4.79 -17.05
N ALA A 70 -17.22 -5.24 -18.04
CA ALA A 70 -15.82 -5.61 -17.83
C ALA A 70 -14.95 -4.43 -17.39
N GLU A 71 -15.19 -3.22 -17.93
CA GLU A 71 -14.52 -1.99 -17.48
C GLU A 71 -14.82 -1.70 -15.98
N ILE A 72 -16.08 -1.86 -15.55
CA ILE A 72 -16.49 -1.68 -14.14
C ILE A 72 -15.84 -2.72 -13.22
N GLU A 73 -15.77 -3.99 -13.65
CA GLU A 73 -15.08 -5.04 -12.91
C GLU A 73 -13.59 -4.73 -12.75
N GLY A 74 -12.94 -4.23 -13.80
CA GLY A 74 -11.57 -3.76 -13.75
C GLY A 74 -11.36 -2.63 -12.74
N TYR A 75 -12.24 -1.62 -12.72
CA TYR A 75 -12.18 -0.55 -11.72
C TYR A 75 -12.38 -1.09 -10.29
N ASN A 76 -13.32 -2.02 -10.08
CA ASN A 76 -13.54 -2.62 -8.78
C ASN A 76 -12.29 -3.33 -8.25
N ALA A 77 -11.61 -4.10 -9.11
CA ALA A 77 -10.37 -4.79 -8.76
C ALA A 77 -9.26 -3.80 -8.39
N SER A 78 -9.04 -2.78 -9.22
CA SER A 78 -8.02 -1.75 -8.97
C SER A 78 -8.30 -0.94 -7.70
N ILE A 79 -9.55 -0.55 -7.44
CA ILE A 79 -9.97 0.16 -6.23
C ILE A 79 -9.71 -0.69 -4.98
N ALA A 80 -10.01 -1.99 -5.03
CA ALA A 80 -9.75 -2.91 -3.92
C ALA A 80 -8.26 -3.08 -3.65
N GLU A 81 -7.46 -3.26 -4.69
CA GLU A 81 -5.99 -3.37 -4.59
C GLU A 81 -5.38 -2.10 -4.00
N MET A 82 -5.73 -0.92 -4.52
CA MET A 82 -5.28 0.36 -3.98
C MET A 82 -5.71 0.54 -2.52
N GLY A 83 -6.92 0.12 -2.16
CA GLY A 83 -7.42 0.14 -0.79
C GLY A 83 -6.53 -0.67 0.16
N THR A 84 -6.21 -1.91 -0.21
CA THR A 84 -5.34 -2.80 0.58
C THR A 84 -3.92 -2.23 0.72
N THR A 85 -3.38 -1.66 -0.36
CA THR A 85 -2.05 -1.05 -0.34
C THR A 85 -2.00 0.18 0.56
N ILE A 86 -3.03 1.05 0.52
CA ILE A 86 -3.16 2.20 1.41
C ILE A 86 -3.20 1.77 2.89
N GLU A 87 -3.98 0.74 3.22
CA GLU A 87 -4.03 0.21 4.59
C GLU A 87 -2.66 -0.32 5.06
N THR A 88 -1.93 -0.99 4.17
CA THR A 88 -0.58 -1.48 4.45
C THR A 88 0.38 -0.32 4.71
N LEU A 89 0.39 0.70 3.85
CA LEU A 89 1.23 1.88 4.00
C LEU A 89 0.94 2.64 5.30
N LEU A 90 -0.32 2.78 5.68
CA LEU A 90 -0.72 3.41 6.95
C LEU A 90 -0.19 2.62 8.15
N LYS A 91 -0.30 1.29 8.13
CA LYS A 91 0.21 0.43 9.18
C LYS A 91 1.73 0.52 9.30
N GLU A 92 2.44 0.52 8.19
CA GLU A 92 3.90 0.66 8.16
C GLU A 92 4.36 2.04 8.66
N GLN A 93 3.65 3.12 8.31
CA GLN A 93 3.92 4.45 8.85
C GLN A 93 3.71 4.52 10.37
N GLN A 94 2.69 3.85 10.88
CA GLN A 94 2.45 3.74 12.31
C GLN A 94 3.57 2.96 13.00
N GLN A 95 3.97 1.81 12.47
CA GLN A 95 5.07 0.99 13.01
C GLN A 95 6.39 1.76 13.03
N LEU A 96 6.69 2.51 11.97
CA LEU A 96 7.88 3.38 11.96
C LEU A 96 7.80 4.47 13.05
N THR A 97 6.62 5.04 13.27
CA THR A 97 6.43 6.06 14.32
C THR A 97 6.66 5.47 15.71
N GLU A 98 6.12 4.30 15.98
CA GLU A 98 6.29 3.56 17.24
C GLU A 98 7.76 3.19 17.46
N ALA A 99 8.43 2.62 16.44
CA ALA A 99 9.85 2.27 16.50
C ALA A 99 10.77 3.48 16.74
N MET A 100 10.48 4.62 16.10
CA MET A 100 11.21 5.87 16.33
C MET A 100 11.04 6.40 17.76
N GLN A 101 9.84 6.27 18.33
CA GLN A 101 9.57 6.65 19.70
C GLN A 101 10.33 5.73 20.68
N GLU A 102 10.22 4.41 20.50
CA GLU A 102 10.94 3.44 21.34
C GLU A 102 12.45 3.63 21.28
N ALA A 103 13.00 3.88 20.08
CA ALA A 103 14.43 4.16 19.92
C ALA A 103 14.84 5.44 20.66
N THR A 104 13.99 6.49 20.64
CA THR A 104 14.26 7.75 21.35
C THR A 104 14.27 7.53 22.85
N GLU A 105 13.26 6.82 23.41
CA GLU A 105 13.17 6.52 24.84
C GLU A 105 14.36 5.67 25.30
N LEU A 106 14.74 4.65 24.52
CA LEU A 106 15.91 3.83 24.80
C LEU A 106 17.19 4.66 24.79
N ARG A 107 17.35 5.51 23.77
CA ARG A 107 18.55 6.36 23.61
C ARG A 107 18.71 7.36 24.78
N GLU A 108 17.63 7.98 25.22
CA GLU A 108 17.63 8.88 26.37
C GLU A 108 18.09 8.18 27.64
N LYS A 109 17.61 6.95 27.85
CA LYS A 109 18.00 6.13 29.01
C LYS A 109 19.47 5.73 28.97
N GLU A 110 19.92 5.19 27.83
CA GLU A 110 21.32 4.81 27.62
C GLU A 110 22.26 6.00 27.77
N HIS A 111 21.91 7.16 27.22
CA HIS A 111 22.68 8.38 27.34
C HIS A 111 22.85 8.82 28.80
N ALA A 112 21.77 8.75 29.58
CA ALA A 112 21.81 9.09 30.99
C ALA A 112 22.71 8.10 31.78
N GLU A 113 22.60 6.80 31.50
CA GLU A 113 23.42 5.76 32.12
C GLU A 113 24.90 5.92 31.75
N ASN A 114 25.22 6.13 30.46
CA ASN A 114 26.58 6.32 29.97
C ASN A 114 27.21 7.60 30.52
N THR A 115 26.47 8.72 30.54
CA THR A 115 26.93 9.99 31.11
C THR A 115 27.29 9.81 32.56
N LYS A 116 26.48 9.10 33.33
CA LYS A 116 26.76 8.80 34.74
C LYS A 116 27.98 7.90 34.88
N ALA A 117 28.08 6.83 34.09
CA ALA A 117 29.23 5.92 34.15
C ALA A 117 30.56 6.64 33.80
N ILE A 118 30.57 7.51 32.80
CA ILE A 118 31.72 8.32 32.44
C ILE A 118 32.12 9.27 33.60
N ALA A 119 31.15 9.91 34.23
CA ALA A 119 31.40 10.80 35.37
C ALA A 119 31.94 10.03 36.60
N ASP A 120 31.32 8.89 36.94
CA ASP A 120 31.73 8.03 38.02
C ASP A 120 33.15 7.45 37.80
N ALA A 121 33.47 7.02 36.58
CA ALA A 121 34.79 6.54 36.21
C ALA A 121 35.85 7.67 36.29
N ALA A 122 35.53 8.88 35.84
CA ALA A 122 36.43 10.04 35.98
C ALA A 122 36.70 10.38 37.42
N ALA A 123 35.66 10.45 38.27
CA ALA A 123 35.80 10.69 39.69
C ALA A 123 36.62 9.58 40.38
N GLY A 124 36.43 8.33 39.98
CA GLY A 124 37.21 7.18 40.42
C GLY A 124 38.70 7.32 40.09
N VAL A 125 39.02 7.69 38.86
CA VAL A 125 40.42 7.98 38.43
C VAL A 125 41.06 9.03 39.35
N ASP A 126 40.35 10.14 39.58
CA ASP A 126 40.90 11.26 40.37
C ASP A 126 41.08 10.87 41.84
N ALA A 127 40.10 10.19 42.43
CA ALA A 127 40.16 9.72 43.82
C ALA A 127 41.33 8.73 44.05
N VAL A 128 41.49 7.76 43.12
CA VAL A 128 42.56 6.75 43.26
C VAL A 128 43.92 7.41 43.00
N LYS A 129 44.07 8.35 42.08
CA LYS A 129 45.30 9.10 41.88
C LYS A 129 45.70 9.88 43.13
N GLN A 130 44.74 10.53 43.82
CA GLN A 130 45.01 11.23 45.10
C GLN A 130 45.46 10.23 46.18
N ALA A 131 44.82 9.06 46.29
CA ALA A 131 45.21 8.02 47.21
C ALA A 131 46.66 7.53 46.94
N ILE A 132 47.03 7.35 45.66
CA ILE A 132 48.39 6.97 45.28
C ILE A 132 49.41 8.04 45.74
N VAL A 133 49.12 9.33 45.58
CA VAL A 133 50.01 10.39 46.04
C VAL A 133 50.23 10.32 47.56
N VAL A 134 49.15 10.25 48.33
CA VAL A 134 49.21 10.14 49.80
C VAL A 134 50.00 8.94 50.26
N LEU A 135 49.76 7.78 49.61
CA LEU A 135 50.50 6.53 49.97
C LEU A 135 51.99 6.65 49.58
N LYS A 136 52.33 7.22 48.44
CA LYS A 136 53.73 7.42 48.03
C LYS A 136 54.43 8.36 48.99
N GLU A 137 53.82 9.43 49.46
CA GLU A 137 54.35 10.33 50.48
C GLU A 137 54.54 9.64 51.80
N PHE A 138 53.55 8.88 52.27
CA PHE A 138 53.64 8.10 53.50
C PHE A 138 54.80 7.08 53.49
N TYR A 139 54.93 6.32 52.43
CA TYR A 139 56.01 5.32 52.32
C TYR A 139 57.39 5.99 52.17
N SER A 140 57.51 7.15 51.55
CA SER A 140 58.74 7.90 51.45
C SER A 140 59.17 8.47 52.79
N ALA A 141 58.24 9.00 53.59
CA ALA A 141 58.50 9.52 54.94
C ALA A 141 58.95 8.43 55.88
N GLN A 142 58.33 7.23 55.80
CA GLN A 142 58.77 6.07 56.61
C GLN A 142 60.14 5.53 56.20
N ALA A 143 60.47 5.50 54.92
CA ALA A 143 61.80 5.08 54.43
C ALA A 143 62.90 6.02 54.95
N GLY A 144 62.61 7.33 55.14
CA GLY A 144 63.56 8.26 55.74
C GLY A 144 63.70 8.16 57.27
N SER A 145 62.74 7.50 57.93
CA SER A 145 62.74 7.37 59.43
C SER A 145 63.39 6.06 59.94
N PHE A 146 63.79 5.13 59.10
CA PHE A 146 64.41 3.86 59.49
C PHE A 146 65.94 3.86 59.36
N VAL A 147 66.62 4.96 59.38
CA VAL A 147 68.05 5.07 59.54
C VAL A 147 68.37 5.47 60.96
N GLU A 148 68.01 4.64 61.92
CA GLU A 148 68.59 4.64 63.26
C GLU A 148 69.12 3.28 63.63
N GLU A 149 70.43 3.22 63.86
CA GLU A 149 71.22 2.04 64.22
C GLU A 149 70.61 1.23 65.35
N ARG A 150 70.18 -0.02 65.07
CA ARG A 150 70.14 -1.04 66.07
C ARG A 150 70.82 -2.29 65.49
N GLN A 151 71.99 -2.62 66.07
CA GLN A 151 72.62 -3.95 65.97
C GLN A 151 71.61 -5.01 66.38
N VAL A 152 71.14 -5.84 65.47
CA VAL A 152 70.41 -7.07 65.74
C VAL A 152 71.06 -8.16 64.89
N PRO A 153 71.23 -9.39 65.44
CA PRO A 153 71.99 -10.46 64.73
C PRO A 153 71.36 -10.87 63.45
N GLU A 154 72.17 -11.35 62.51
CA GLU A 154 71.82 -11.84 61.18
C GLU A 154 70.68 -12.91 61.25
N MET A 155 69.45 -12.42 61.13
CA MET A 155 68.38 -13.23 60.63
C MET A 155 68.17 -12.85 59.16
N ALA A 156 68.07 -13.86 58.30
CA ALA A 156 67.84 -13.72 56.87
C ALA A 156 66.78 -12.60 56.60
N GLU A 157 67.10 -11.67 55.72
CA GLU A 157 66.18 -10.58 55.32
C GLU A 157 64.84 -11.19 54.94
N TYR A 158 63.85 -10.95 55.79
CA TYR A 158 62.47 -11.09 55.43
C TYR A 158 62.19 -10.01 54.38
N LYS A 159 62.39 -10.35 53.14
CA LYS A 159 61.91 -9.54 51.98
C LYS A 159 60.41 -9.67 51.96
N GLY A 160 59.76 -8.93 52.86
CA GLY A 160 58.31 -8.75 52.79
C GLY A 160 57.93 -8.29 51.42
N MET A 161 56.65 -8.38 51.07
CA MET A 161 56.01 -8.01 49.82
C MET A 161 56.36 -6.61 49.24
N GLN A 162 57.24 -5.85 49.88
CA GLN A 162 57.75 -4.54 49.42
C GLN A 162 58.80 -4.58 48.28
N SER A 163 59.34 -5.77 47.96
CA SER A 163 60.36 -5.87 46.90
C SER A 163 59.78 -6.23 45.52
N ASN A 164 58.50 -6.62 45.44
CA ASN A 164 57.83 -6.71 44.15
C ASN A 164 57.38 -5.31 43.76
N LYS A 165 57.94 -4.75 42.69
CA LYS A 165 57.43 -3.57 42.01
C LYS A 165 55.97 -3.69 41.77
N GLY A 166 55.13 -3.26 42.72
CA GLY A 166 53.68 -3.42 42.60
C GLY A 166 52.86 -3.38 43.87
N GLY A 167 53.34 -3.52 45.02
CA GLY A 167 52.54 -3.47 46.25
C GLY A 167 51.17 -2.81 46.11
N VAL A 168 50.60 -2.28 47.13
CA VAL A 168 49.28 -1.60 47.14
C VAL A 168 49.25 -0.44 46.12
N VAL A 169 50.35 0.27 45.92
CA VAL A 169 50.43 1.37 44.92
C VAL A 169 50.31 0.84 43.51
N GLY A 170 50.97 -0.30 43.21
CA GLY A 170 50.83 -0.91 41.86
C GLY A 170 49.41 -1.45 41.59
N MET A 171 48.73 -1.98 42.61
CA MET A 171 47.31 -2.36 42.50
C MET A 171 46.41 -1.14 42.21
N LEU A 172 46.67 -0.01 42.91
CA LEU A 172 45.92 1.22 42.64
C LEU A 172 46.20 1.80 41.25
N GLU A 173 47.45 1.70 40.76
CA GLU A 173 47.77 2.09 39.36
C GLU A 173 47.02 1.25 38.33
N VAL A 174 46.80 -0.04 38.55
CA VAL A 174 45.95 -0.92 37.73
C VAL A 174 44.50 -0.44 37.78
N ILE A 175 43.97 -0.10 38.98
CA ILE A 175 42.59 0.41 39.11
C ILE A 175 42.42 1.76 38.37
N VAL A 176 43.40 2.67 38.39
CA VAL A 176 43.39 3.89 37.59
C VAL A 176 43.34 3.60 36.10
N SER A 177 44.10 2.59 35.65
CA SER A 177 44.11 2.16 34.28
C SER A 177 42.76 1.57 33.87
N ASP A 178 42.13 0.74 34.74
CA ASP A 178 40.83 0.12 34.47
C ASP A 178 39.71 1.16 34.42
N PHE A 179 39.67 2.14 35.35
CA PHE A 179 38.71 3.25 35.27
C PHE A 179 38.92 4.13 34.03
N SER A 180 40.16 4.39 33.68
CA SER A 180 40.50 5.16 32.47
C SER A 180 40.06 4.46 31.21
N ARG A 181 40.24 3.11 31.15
CA ARG A 181 39.78 2.25 30.05
C ARG A 181 38.25 2.23 30.00
N LEU A 182 37.56 2.01 31.13
CA LEU A 182 36.10 2.04 31.21
C LEU A 182 35.54 3.34 30.70
N LYS A 183 36.12 4.49 31.13
CA LYS A 183 35.71 5.80 30.62
C LYS A 183 35.85 5.88 29.11
N ALA A 184 37.01 5.54 28.55
CA ALA A 184 37.28 5.62 27.12
C ALA A 184 36.39 4.69 26.29
N GLU A 185 36.16 3.46 26.76
CA GLU A 185 35.27 2.49 26.12
C GLU A 185 33.81 2.97 26.15
N THR A 186 33.33 3.52 27.27
CA THR A 186 31.98 4.07 27.38
C THR A 186 31.78 5.30 26.50
N GLU A 187 32.77 6.22 26.44
CA GLU A 187 32.75 7.38 25.54
C GLU A 187 32.71 6.95 24.05
N ALA A 188 33.46 5.92 23.68
CA ALA A 188 33.47 5.38 22.32
C ALA A 188 32.13 4.70 21.97
N SER A 189 31.59 3.90 22.91
CA SER A 189 30.27 3.26 22.78
C SER A 189 29.14 4.30 22.66
N GLU A 190 29.18 5.35 23.48
CA GLU A 190 28.22 6.46 23.42
C GLU A 190 28.24 7.16 22.07
N LYS A 191 29.43 7.44 21.55
CA LYS A 191 29.58 8.07 20.22
C LYS A 191 29.04 7.18 19.10
N ALA A 192 29.28 5.86 19.17
CA ALA A 192 28.74 4.90 18.19
C ALA A 192 27.21 4.83 18.28
N ALA A 193 26.65 4.75 19.50
CA ALA A 193 25.20 4.69 19.71
C ALA A 193 24.48 5.96 19.22
N VAL A 194 25.08 7.15 19.40
CA VAL A 194 24.55 8.40 18.82
C VAL A 194 24.50 8.31 17.29
N ALA A 195 25.58 7.87 16.65
CA ALA A 195 25.65 7.76 15.20
C ALA A 195 24.64 6.74 14.64
N GLU A 196 24.45 5.59 15.32
CA GLU A 196 23.45 4.59 14.94
C GLU A 196 22.02 5.11 15.11
N TYR A 197 21.74 5.81 16.21
CA TYR A 197 20.44 6.44 16.44
C TYR A 197 20.13 7.50 15.38
N ASP A 198 21.07 8.39 15.09
CA ASP A 198 20.89 9.45 14.08
C ASP A 198 20.63 8.83 12.68
N ALA A 199 21.39 7.82 12.30
CA ALA A 199 21.19 7.11 11.04
C ALA A 199 19.82 6.41 10.97
N PHE A 200 19.41 5.73 12.05
CA PHE A 200 18.09 5.11 12.13
C PHE A 200 16.94 6.14 12.01
N MET A 201 17.07 7.28 12.68
CA MET A 201 16.06 8.35 12.65
C MET A 201 15.96 8.99 11.26
N GLU A 202 17.07 9.21 10.59
CA GLU A 202 17.12 9.75 9.22
C GLU A 202 16.48 8.77 8.22
N GLU A 203 16.85 7.50 8.27
CA GLU A 203 16.29 6.46 7.40
C GLU A 203 14.79 6.28 7.64
N SER A 204 14.36 6.20 8.92
CA SER A 204 12.96 6.04 9.29
C SER A 204 12.11 7.23 8.87
N THR A 205 12.61 8.45 9.04
CA THR A 205 11.94 9.68 8.62
C THR A 205 11.78 9.72 7.10
N THR A 206 12.84 9.36 6.38
CA THR A 206 12.83 9.31 4.90
C THR A 206 11.84 8.25 4.41
N SER A 207 11.89 7.05 4.98
CA SER A 207 10.97 5.96 4.66
C SER A 207 9.51 6.32 4.93
N LYS A 208 9.23 6.92 6.09
CA LYS A 208 7.88 7.38 6.45
C LYS A 208 7.37 8.45 5.47
N LYS A 209 8.22 9.38 5.07
CA LYS A 209 7.86 10.41 4.07
C LYS A 209 7.54 9.79 2.71
N GLN A 210 8.36 8.87 2.23
CA GLN A 210 8.12 8.18 0.95
C GLN A 210 6.81 7.38 0.98
N LYS A 211 6.54 6.65 2.07
CA LYS A 211 5.28 5.90 2.25
C LYS A 211 4.07 6.83 2.32
N HIS A 212 4.18 7.99 2.91
CA HIS A 212 3.12 8.98 2.94
C HIS A 212 2.86 9.58 1.54
N GLU A 213 3.91 9.90 0.78
CA GLU A 213 3.77 10.39 -0.59
C GLU A 213 3.10 9.35 -1.50
N GLU A 214 3.47 8.08 -1.36
CA GLU A 214 2.84 6.96 -2.09
C GLU A 214 1.37 6.76 -1.68
N GLU A 215 1.06 6.82 -0.39
CA GLU A 215 -0.31 6.76 0.14
C GLU A 215 -1.19 7.86 -0.46
N VAL A 216 -0.72 9.10 -0.47
CA VAL A 216 -1.45 10.25 -1.03
C VAL A 216 -1.69 10.06 -2.52
N LYS A 217 -0.69 9.60 -3.26
CA LYS A 217 -0.81 9.29 -4.70
C LYS A 217 -1.86 8.21 -4.94
N LEU A 218 -1.80 7.10 -4.20
CA LEU A 218 -2.78 6.01 -4.34
C LEU A 218 -4.20 6.43 -3.98
N ARG A 219 -4.38 7.32 -3.01
CA ARG A 219 -5.71 7.89 -2.70
C ARG A 219 -6.27 8.69 -3.87
N LEU A 220 -5.45 9.53 -4.50
CA LEU A 220 -5.86 10.28 -5.68
C LEU A 220 -6.21 9.37 -6.87
N GLU A 221 -5.41 8.33 -7.11
CA GLU A 221 -5.67 7.33 -8.15
C GLU A 221 -6.95 6.53 -7.87
N LYS A 222 -7.20 6.18 -6.61
CA LYS A 222 -8.42 5.51 -6.16
C LYS A 222 -9.65 6.38 -6.38
N ASP A 223 -9.61 7.65 -5.97
CA ASP A 223 -10.69 8.61 -6.18
C ASP A 223 -11.00 8.79 -7.68
N GLN A 224 -9.96 8.86 -8.51
CA GLN A 224 -10.10 8.92 -9.96
C GLN A 224 -10.75 7.64 -10.52
N ALA A 225 -10.35 6.48 -10.06
CA ALA A 225 -10.94 5.20 -10.47
C ALA A 225 -12.41 5.09 -10.05
N GLU A 226 -12.78 5.54 -8.85
CA GLU A 226 -14.15 5.60 -8.36
C GLU A 226 -15.01 6.54 -9.22
N PHE A 227 -14.47 7.69 -9.60
CA PHE A 227 -15.15 8.63 -10.50
C PHE A 227 -15.41 8.01 -11.88
N GLU A 228 -14.38 7.40 -12.51
CA GLU A 228 -14.52 6.77 -13.82
C GLU A 228 -15.46 5.55 -13.77
N LYS A 229 -15.42 4.77 -12.69
CA LYS A 229 -16.38 3.71 -12.43
C LYS A 229 -17.82 4.24 -12.43
N SER A 230 -18.10 5.28 -11.64
CA SER A 230 -19.43 5.91 -11.56
C SER A 230 -19.91 6.42 -12.93
N ARG A 231 -19.01 7.02 -13.70
CA ARG A 231 -19.29 7.47 -15.07
C ARG A 231 -19.60 6.31 -16.00
N THR A 232 -18.85 5.20 -15.88
CA THR A 232 -19.03 4.00 -16.69
C THR A 232 -20.34 3.28 -16.33
N GLU A 233 -20.72 3.24 -15.06
CA GLU A 233 -22.02 2.72 -14.61
C GLU A 233 -23.21 3.51 -15.20
N LYS A 234 -23.11 4.84 -15.26
CA LYS A 234 -24.14 5.67 -15.93
C LYS A 234 -24.25 5.35 -17.42
N ARG A 235 -23.11 5.13 -18.10
CA ARG A 235 -23.08 4.72 -19.52
C ARG A 235 -23.65 3.33 -19.72
N LEU A 236 -23.39 2.39 -18.81
CA LEU A 236 -23.96 1.05 -18.83
C LEU A 236 -25.50 1.11 -18.73
N ARG A 237 -26.03 1.81 -17.74
CA ARG A 237 -27.50 2.00 -17.57
C ARG A 237 -28.15 2.58 -18.82
N ALA A 238 -27.58 3.63 -19.40
CA ALA A 238 -28.10 4.22 -20.64
C ALA A 238 -28.07 3.23 -21.82
N THR A 239 -27.00 2.39 -21.92
CA THR A 239 -26.90 1.36 -22.97
C THR A 239 -27.93 0.25 -22.76
N GLU A 240 -28.17 -0.18 -21.52
CA GLU A 240 -29.18 -1.18 -21.16
C GLU A 240 -30.61 -0.68 -21.43
N GLU A 241 -30.90 0.61 -21.15
CA GLU A 241 -32.19 1.21 -21.48
C GLU A 241 -32.43 1.22 -23.00
N GLU A 242 -31.39 1.56 -23.81
CA GLU A 242 -31.50 1.53 -25.25
C GLU A 242 -31.65 0.10 -25.78
N LEU A 243 -30.99 -0.87 -25.16
CA LEU A 243 -31.13 -2.29 -25.47
C LEU A 243 -32.55 -2.78 -25.16
N ALA A 244 -33.09 -2.39 -24.00
CA ALA A 244 -34.46 -2.70 -23.62
C ALA A 244 -35.49 -2.15 -24.62
N LYS A 245 -35.31 -0.91 -25.07
CA LYS A 245 -36.16 -0.31 -26.13
C LYS A 245 -36.02 -1.09 -27.44
N ALA A 246 -34.82 -1.49 -27.83
CA ALA A 246 -34.62 -2.28 -29.05
C ALA A 246 -35.20 -3.70 -28.94
N ASN A 247 -35.24 -4.29 -27.76
CA ASN A 247 -35.91 -5.58 -27.52
C ASN A 247 -37.46 -5.47 -27.64
N LYS A 248 -38.04 -4.43 -27.07
CA LYS A 248 -39.51 -4.20 -27.20
C LYS A 248 -39.99 -3.97 -28.63
N TYR A 249 -39.11 -3.59 -29.53
CA TYR A 249 -39.45 -3.44 -30.96
C TYR A 249 -39.69 -4.80 -31.64
N PHE A 250 -39.34 -5.90 -31.00
CA PHE A 250 -39.51 -7.27 -31.51
C PHE A 250 -40.77 -7.99 -30.97
N GLU A 251 -41.36 -7.47 -29.89
CA GLU A 251 -42.63 -7.93 -29.35
C GLU A 251 -43.82 -7.31 -30.14
#